data_fb9caeed3d2218b7571c1d029695c307
#
_entry.id   fb9caeed3d2218b7571c1d029695c307
#
_cell.length_a   1.000
_cell.length_b   1.000
_cell.length_c   1.000
_cell.angle_alpha   90.00
_cell.angle_beta   90.00
_cell.angle_gamma   90.00
#
_symmetry.space_group_name_H-M   'P 1'
#
loop_
_entity.id
_entity.type
_entity.pdbx_description
1 polymer ?
#
loop_
_entity_poly.entity_id
_entity_poly.type
_entity_poly.pdbx_seq_one_letter_code
_entity_poly.pdbx_strand_id
1 'polypeptide(L)'
;MKLDIRNDQRHLQRLHNIANVISGISGIKVIIDKKAQGPYFLPKHDLIVLPNGDFSDKEFSDLCFGFICHEAGHGRYTNSDAWDDACKKMIETSQGFIKWDNESPLFSSGPDYIRAMAKGQRMSGFINIFDDIQMEMHTGTDFLRAREGLAEMYTIMCRNGRMTNDINGVNQNPVDFIDMYILNKLRTGYLQQVGDPEKLEPFFDHAAKIFGPVKTDIDAVIEEANGINSTYQAIDLAKKLYSLIERLRDEAREKQQEQQQQQQQDPERDTDGDAEGESDGDAEGEPESDAEGESDGDAEGQSEGPEGDTPASGEPSKPHDTTSASNSDQTSGKSYFSPEEWEALADMLDAFLDSQEISKDYHDSVAAVIT
;
A
#
# COMPACT_ATOMS: atom_id res chain seq x y z
N MET A 1 -25.30 -26.85 5.90
CA MET A 1 -25.80 -25.83 4.97
C MET A 1 -25.78 -26.44 3.57
N LYS A 2 -26.93 -26.69 2.92
CA LYS A 2 -26.96 -27.17 1.54
C LYS A 2 -26.77 -25.96 0.65
N LEU A 3 -25.57 -25.84 0.03
CA LEU A 3 -25.33 -24.87 -1.03
C LEU A 3 -26.41 -25.01 -2.10
N ASP A 4 -27.09 -23.93 -2.43
CA ASP A 4 -28.06 -23.92 -3.54
C ASP A 4 -27.27 -23.82 -4.86
N ILE A 5 -26.76 -24.97 -5.31
CA ILE A 5 -25.92 -25.10 -6.50
C ILE A 5 -26.57 -24.43 -7.74
N ARG A 6 -27.87 -24.34 -7.81
CA ARG A 6 -28.57 -23.68 -8.93
C ARG A 6 -28.46 -22.17 -8.88
N ASN A 7 -28.43 -21.59 -7.68
CA ASN A 7 -28.30 -20.16 -7.48
C ASN A 7 -26.85 -19.75 -7.83
N ASP A 8 -25.87 -20.50 -7.33
CA ASP A 8 -24.46 -20.26 -7.62
C ASP A 8 -24.16 -20.33 -9.12
N GLN A 9 -24.74 -21.29 -9.84
CA GLN A 9 -24.57 -21.40 -11.30
C GLN A 9 -25.15 -20.20 -12.06
N ARG A 10 -26.28 -19.65 -11.61
CA ARG A 10 -26.87 -18.44 -12.23
C ARG A 10 -26.01 -17.22 -12.00
N HIS A 11 -25.50 -17.05 -10.79
CA HIS A 11 -24.59 -15.96 -10.47
C HIS A 11 -23.31 -16.06 -11.30
N LEU A 12 -22.67 -17.22 -11.35
CA LEU A 12 -21.47 -17.43 -12.17
C LEU A 12 -21.72 -17.16 -13.66
N GLN A 13 -22.85 -17.62 -14.23
CA GLN A 13 -23.22 -17.32 -15.61
C GLN A 13 -23.41 -15.81 -15.85
N ARG A 14 -23.97 -15.09 -14.90
CA ARG A 14 -24.11 -13.63 -14.98
C ARG A 14 -22.75 -12.95 -14.98
N LEU A 15 -21.84 -13.33 -14.08
CA LEU A 15 -20.48 -12.81 -14.00
C LEU A 15 -19.69 -13.09 -15.28
N HIS A 16 -19.84 -14.30 -15.85
CA HIS A 16 -19.27 -14.68 -17.14
C HIS A 16 -19.75 -13.76 -18.28
N ASN A 17 -21.04 -13.48 -18.35
CA ASN A 17 -21.59 -12.57 -19.37
C ASN A 17 -21.04 -11.14 -19.21
N ILE A 18 -20.90 -10.66 -17.97
CA ILE A 18 -20.31 -9.36 -17.66
C ILE A 18 -18.85 -9.30 -18.12
N ALA A 19 -18.07 -10.34 -17.77
CA ALA A 19 -16.67 -10.46 -18.16
C ALA A 19 -16.50 -10.40 -19.69
N ASN A 20 -17.31 -11.12 -20.46
CA ASN A 20 -17.29 -11.06 -21.93
C ASN A 20 -17.56 -9.65 -22.47
N VAL A 21 -18.53 -8.94 -21.90
CA VAL A 21 -18.92 -7.60 -22.36
C VAL A 21 -17.83 -6.58 -22.06
N ILE A 22 -17.30 -6.60 -20.83
CA ILE A 22 -16.29 -5.62 -20.38
C ILE A 22 -14.96 -5.87 -21.07
N SER A 23 -14.44 -7.11 -21.04
CA SER A 23 -13.15 -7.43 -21.63
C SER A 23 -13.14 -7.34 -23.15
N GLY A 24 -14.29 -7.56 -23.80
CA GLY A 24 -14.38 -7.73 -25.25
C GLY A 24 -13.77 -9.04 -25.75
N ILE A 25 -13.34 -9.94 -24.87
CA ILE A 25 -12.77 -11.24 -25.19
C ILE A 25 -13.90 -12.25 -25.31
N SER A 26 -14.10 -12.78 -26.51
CA SER A 26 -15.13 -13.79 -26.76
C SER A 26 -14.71 -15.13 -26.12
N GLY A 27 -15.54 -15.59 -25.17
CA GLY A 27 -15.33 -16.88 -24.53
C GLY A 27 -14.37 -16.82 -23.34
N ILE A 28 -14.08 -15.64 -22.80
CA ILE A 28 -13.35 -15.51 -21.53
C ILE A 28 -13.99 -16.40 -20.47
N LYS A 29 -13.20 -17.12 -19.73
CA LYS A 29 -13.66 -18.03 -18.69
C LYS A 29 -13.69 -17.35 -17.35
N VAL A 30 -14.67 -17.70 -16.51
CA VAL A 30 -14.74 -17.29 -15.10
C VAL A 30 -14.89 -18.52 -14.26
N ILE A 31 -13.98 -18.73 -13.32
CA ILE A 31 -14.03 -19.87 -12.38
C ILE A 31 -13.97 -19.36 -10.94
N ILE A 32 -14.41 -20.20 -10.01
CA ILE A 32 -14.27 -19.97 -8.58
C ILE A 32 -13.23 -20.96 -8.06
N ASP A 33 -12.17 -20.43 -7.45
CA ASP A 33 -11.17 -21.27 -6.79
C ASP A 33 -11.25 -21.08 -5.26
N LYS A 34 -11.36 -22.21 -4.55
CA LYS A 34 -11.40 -22.22 -3.08
C LYS A 34 -10.08 -21.81 -2.44
N LYS A 35 -9.00 -21.84 -3.19
CA LYS A 35 -7.66 -21.46 -2.71
C LYS A 35 -7.30 -20.02 -3.05
N ALA A 36 -8.03 -19.41 -3.98
CA ALA A 36 -7.79 -18.01 -4.35
C ALA A 36 -8.05 -17.09 -3.16
N GLN A 37 -7.06 -16.29 -2.80
CA GLN A 37 -7.16 -15.29 -1.71
C GLN A 37 -7.78 -13.98 -2.21
N GLY A 38 -7.67 -13.70 -3.50
CA GLY A 38 -8.24 -12.57 -4.22
C GLY A 38 -8.63 -12.96 -5.64
N PRO A 39 -9.24 -12.05 -6.40
CA PRO A 39 -9.47 -12.23 -7.83
C PRO A 39 -8.17 -12.04 -8.60
N TYR A 40 -8.07 -12.64 -9.78
CA TYR A 40 -7.00 -12.36 -10.74
C TYR A 40 -7.39 -12.75 -12.16
N PHE A 41 -6.79 -12.08 -13.13
CA PHE A 41 -6.91 -12.36 -14.55
C PHE A 41 -5.65 -13.04 -15.09
N LEU A 42 -5.81 -14.09 -15.86
CA LEU A 42 -4.72 -14.79 -16.56
C LEU A 42 -4.85 -14.52 -18.07
N PRO A 43 -4.11 -13.51 -18.61
CA PRO A 43 -4.27 -13.07 -20.00
C PRO A 43 -4.02 -14.21 -21.02
N LYS A 44 -2.99 -15.02 -20.83
CA LYS A 44 -2.62 -16.12 -21.74
C LYS A 44 -3.70 -17.22 -21.83
N HIS A 45 -4.64 -17.24 -20.88
CA HIS A 45 -5.69 -18.28 -20.79
C HIS A 45 -7.10 -17.75 -20.99
N ASP A 46 -7.25 -16.44 -21.15
CA ASP A 46 -8.54 -15.74 -21.14
C ASP A 46 -9.39 -16.19 -19.95
N LEU A 47 -8.78 -16.19 -18.76
CA LEU A 47 -9.36 -16.76 -17.54
C LEU A 47 -9.36 -15.75 -16.40
N ILE A 48 -10.54 -15.52 -15.82
CA ILE A 48 -10.69 -14.80 -14.56
C ILE A 48 -10.97 -15.80 -13.45
N VAL A 49 -10.21 -15.71 -12.37
CA VAL A 49 -10.40 -16.51 -11.16
C VAL A 49 -10.98 -15.63 -10.07
N LEU A 50 -12.02 -16.12 -9.41
CA LEU A 50 -12.65 -15.46 -8.27
C LEU A 50 -12.48 -16.30 -7.00
N PRO A 51 -12.38 -15.65 -5.83
CA PRO A 51 -12.38 -16.35 -4.56
C PRO A 51 -13.73 -17.02 -4.30
N ASN A 52 -13.71 -18.08 -3.51
CA ASN A 52 -14.93 -18.79 -3.11
C ASN A 52 -15.65 -18.05 -1.96
N GLY A 53 -16.98 -18.00 -2.03
CA GLY A 53 -17.83 -17.42 -0.99
C GLY A 53 -19.29 -17.71 -1.19
N ASP A 54 -20.16 -17.06 -0.44
CA ASP A 54 -21.61 -17.25 -0.47
C ASP A 54 -22.27 -16.14 -1.32
N PHE A 55 -22.70 -16.47 -2.52
CA PHE A 55 -23.41 -15.54 -3.41
C PHE A 55 -24.81 -15.12 -2.92
N SER A 56 -25.35 -15.77 -1.88
CA SER A 56 -26.56 -15.28 -1.20
C SER A 56 -26.29 -14.13 -0.23
N ASP A 57 -25.04 -13.95 0.17
CA ASP A 57 -24.59 -12.75 0.85
C ASP A 57 -24.44 -11.60 -0.16
N LYS A 58 -25.15 -10.52 0.13
CA LYS A 58 -25.17 -9.34 -0.75
C LYS A 58 -23.78 -8.70 -0.87
N GLU A 59 -23.05 -8.57 0.24
CA GLU A 59 -21.72 -7.95 0.25
C GLU A 59 -20.74 -8.77 -0.59
N PHE A 60 -20.73 -10.10 -0.44
CA PHE A 60 -19.91 -10.97 -1.26
C PHE A 60 -20.29 -10.92 -2.74
N SER A 61 -21.59 -10.87 -3.05
CA SER A 61 -22.08 -10.73 -4.43
C SER A 61 -21.66 -9.40 -5.06
N ASP A 62 -21.73 -8.29 -4.31
CA ASP A 62 -21.30 -6.97 -4.77
C ASP A 62 -19.77 -6.92 -4.96
N LEU A 63 -18.98 -7.51 -4.06
CA LEU A 63 -17.53 -7.69 -4.24
C LEU A 63 -17.21 -8.46 -5.52
N CYS A 64 -17.85 -9.61 -5.75
CA CYS A 64 -17.62 -10.39 -6.96
C CYS A 64 -18.01 -9.64 -8.23
N PHE A 65 -19.04 -8.78 -8.19
CA PHE A 65 -19.37 -7.92 -9.31
C PHE A 65 -18.26 -6.88 -9.57
N GLY A 66 -17.74 -6.23 -8.53
CA GLY A 66 -16.61 -5.31 -8.64
C GLY A 66 -15.34 -6.01 -9.15
N PHE A 67 -15.03 -7.18 -8.59
CA PHE A 67 -13.89 -8.00 -9.04
C PHE A 67 -13.97 -8.36 -10.53
N ILE A 68 -15.13 -8.81 -11.00
CA ILE A 68 -15.31 -9.09 -12.44
C ILE A 68 -15.12 -7.83 -13.29
N CYS A 69 -15.62 -6.68 -12.84
CA CYS A 69 -15.42 -5.43 -13.57
C CYS A 69 -13.93 -5.04 -13.64
N HIS A 70 -13.18 -5.26 -12.57
CA HIS A 70 -11.76 -5.01 -12.47
C HIS A 70 -10.98 -5.96 -13.38
N GLU A 71 -11.09 -7.26 -13.16
CA GLU A 71 -10.31 -8.26 -13.91
C GLU A 71 -10.63 -8.28 -15.42
N ALA A 72 -11.90 -8.07 -15.78
CA ALA A 72 -12.29 -7.93 -17.19
C ALA A 72 -11.80 -6.61 -17.79
N GLY A 73 -11.65 -5.57 -17.00
CA GLY A 73 -11.03 -4.31 -17.39
C GLY A 73 -9.58 -4.50 -17.83
N HIS A 74 -8.78 -5.28 -17.09
CA HIS A 74 -7.44 -5.66 -17.51
C HIS A 74 -7.43 -6.36 -18.85
N GLY A 75 -8.38 -7.27 -19.11
CA GLY A 75 -8.52 -7.94 -20.40
C GLY A 75 -8.71 -6.97 -21.58
N ARG A 76 -9.21 -5.76 -21.34
CA ARG A 76 -9.48 -4.78 -22.39
C ARG A 76 -8.45 -3.66 -22.48
N TYR A 77 -7.99 -3.14 -21.35
CA TYR A 77 -7.25 -1.87 -21.28
C TYR A 77 -5.78 -2.03 -20.87
N THR A 78 -5.38 -3.21 -20.38
CA THR A 78 -3.99 -3.50 -20.04
C THR A 78 -3.25 -4.13 -21.20
N ASN A 79 -2.05 -3.61 -21.48
CA ASN A 79 -1.12 -4.23 -22.41
C ASN A 79 -0.18 -5.18 -21.65
N SER A 80 -0.59 -6.45 -21.52
CA SER A 80 0.15 -7.46 -20.77
C SER A 80 1.54 -7.73 -21.34
N ASP A 81 1.72 -7.67 -22.66
CA ASP A 81 3.03 -7.86 -23.28
C ASP A 81 4.01 -6.75 -22.91
N ALA A 82 3.54 -5.48 -22.91
CA ALA A 82 4.37 -4.34 -22.49
C ALA A 82 4.73 -4.42 -20.99
N TRP A 83 3.79 -4.90 -20.16
CA TRP A 83 4.03 -5.16 -18.75
C TRP A 83 5.11 -6.23 -18.54
N ASP A 84 4.94 -7.38 -19.14
CA ASP A 84 5.92 -8.49 -19.07
C ASP A 84 7.30 -8.05 -19.55
N ASP A 85 7.37 -7.30 -20.65
CA ASP A 85 8.62 -6.76 -21.20
C ASP A 85 9.30 -5.78 -20.23
N ALA A 86 8.52 -4.93 -19.52
CA ALA A 86 9.08 -4.01 -18.53
C ALA A 86 9.68 -4.75 -17.34
N CYS A 87 8.98 -5.77 -16.82
CA CYS A 87 9.48 -6.62 -15.73
C CYS A 87 10.74 -7.39 -16.16
N LYS A 88 10.76 -7.98 -17.37
CA LYS A 88 11.93 -8.65 -17.90
C LYS A 88 13.14 -7.72 -18.03
N LYS A 89 12.95 -6.51 -18.54
CA LYS A 89 14.01 -5.50 -18.62
C LYS A 89 14.57 -5.14 -17.25
N MET A 90 13.72 -5.04 -16.21
CA MET A 90 14.18 -4.79 -14.85
C MET A 90 15.08 -5.93 -14.35
N ILE A 91 14.71 -7.18 -14.63
CA ILE A 91 15.52 -8.37 -14.30
C ILE A 91 16.86 -8.35 -15.05
N GLU A 92 16.87 -8.01 -16.35
CA GLU A 92 18.06 -7.93 -17.19
C GLU A 92 19.10 -6.91 -16.72
N THR A 93 18.65 -5.82 -16.09
CA THR A 93 19.54 -4.80 -15.51
C THR A 93 20.20 -5.22 -14.19
N SER A 94 19.81 -6.37 -13.63
CA SER A 94 20.33 -6.83 -12.35
C SER A 94 21.72 -7.45 -12.48
N GLN A 95 22.52 -7.29 -11.42
CA GLN A 95 23.84 -7.86 -11.36
C GLN A 95 23.80 -9.37 -11.59
N GLY A 96 24.78 -9.86 -12.36
CA GLY A 96 24.93 -11.30 -12.62
C GLY A 96 23.98 -11.87 -13.66
N PHE A 97 23.12 -11.07 -14.29
CA PHE A 97 22.30 -11.52 -15.42
C PHE A 97 23.18 -11.98 -16.59
N ILE A 98 22.86 -13.16 -17.14
CA ILE A 98 23.61 -13.75 -18.27
C ILE A 98 22.76 -13.72 -19.54
N LYS A 99 21.57 -14.30 -19.49
CA LYS A 99 20.63 -14.41 -20.63
C LYS A 99 19.30 -15.00 -20.19
N TRP A 100 18.34 -14.95 -21.08
CA TRP A 100 17.12 -15.76 -20.98
C TRP A 100 17.32 -17.14 -21.61
N ASP A 101 16.84 -18.18 -20.92
CA ASP A 101 16.68 -19.53 -21.45
C ASP A 101 15.18 -19.83 -21.47
N ASN A 102 14.59 -19.69 -22.65
CA ASN A 102 13.15 -19.57 -22.84
C ASN A 102 12.58 -18.41 -21.99
N GLU A 103 11.69 -18.70 -21.05
CA GLU A 103 11.11 -17.70 -20.14
C GLU A 103 11.86 -17.58 -18.80
N SER A 104 12.92 -18.36 -18.60
CA SER A 104 13.68 -18.40 -17.35
C SER A 104 14.98 -17.61 -17.45
N PRO A 105 15.25 -16.66 -16.54
CA PRO A 105 16.50 -15.91 -16.53
C PRO A 105 17.63 -16.73 -15.91
N LEU A 106 18.80 -16.71 -16.54
CA LEU A 106 20.03 -17.32 -16.04
C LEU A 106 20.92 -16.26 -15.40
N PHE A 107 21.47 -16.59 -14.24
CA PHE A 107 22.33 -15.72 -13.44
C PHE A 107 23.65 -16.41 -13.07
N SER A 108 24.66 -15.60 -12.79
CA SER A 108 25.97 -16.07 -12.34
C SER A 108 25.95 -16.72 -10.96
N SER A 109 24.98 -16.38 -10.12
CA SER A 109 24.81 -16.94 -8.77
C SER A 109 23.34 -17.01 -8.35
N GLY A 110 23.01 -17.90 -7.40
CA GLY A 110 21.68 -18.01 -6.82
C GLY A 110 21.21 -16.73 -6.11
N PRO A 111 22.03 -16.06 -5.29
CA PRO A 111 21.69 -14.78 -4.69
C PRO A 111 21.37 -13.67 -5.71
N ASP A 112 22.09 -13.60 -6.84
CA ASP A 112 21.80 -12.64 -7.90
C ASP A 112 20.44 -12.90 -8.54
N TYR A 113 20.11 -14.18 -8.78
CA TYR A 113 18.80 -14.60 -9.27
C TYR A 113 17.68 -14.12 -8.34
N ILE A 114 17.80 -14.38 -7.03
CA ILE A 114 16.77 -14.00 -6.03
C ILE A 114 16.56 -12.47 -6.03
N ARG A 115 17.66 -11.69 -6.00
CA ARG A 115 17.56 -10.22 -6.03
C ARG A 115 16.95 -9.70 -7.32
N ALA A 116 17.29 -10.30 -8.45
CA ALA A 116 16.74 -9.91 -9.74
C ALA A 116 15.24 -10.21 -9.85
N MET A 117 14.82 -11.36 -9.35
CA MET A 117 13.39 -11.73 -9.33
C MET A 117 12.59 -10.78 -8.38
N ALA A 118 13.14 -10.43 -7.23
CA ALA A 118 12.55 -9.43 -6.33
C ALA A 118 12.39 -8.06 -7.02
N LYS A 119 13.39 -7.62 -7.79
CA LYS A 119 13.30 -6.38 -8.60
C LYS A 119 12.19 -6.44 -9.63
N GLY A 120 12.10 -7.53 -10.37
CA GLY A 120 11.04 -7.74 -11.37
C GLY A 120 9.65 -7.74 -10.75
N GLN A 121 9.50 -8.40 -9.61
CA GLN A 121 8.26 -8.44 -8.85
C GLN A 121 7.87 -7.06 -8.32
N ARG A 122 8.82 -6.31 -7.76
CA ARG A 122 8.57 -4.94 -7.29
C ARG A 122 8.13 -4.03 -8.43
N MET A 123 8.77 -4.15 -9.59
CA MET A 123 8.37 -3.43 -10.80
C MET A 123 6.93 -3.79 -11.21
N SER A 124 6.58 -5.08 -11.17
CA SER A 124 5.22 -5.55 -11.44
C SER A 124 4.20 -4.94 -10.47
N GLY A 125 4.50 -4.90 -9.16
CA GLY A 125 3.64 -4.27 -8.16
C GLY A 125 3.40 -2.78 -8.43
N PHE A 126 4.44 -2.04 -8.79
CA PHE A 126 4.29 -0.62 -9.15
C PHE A 126 3.50 -0.39 -10.44
N ILE A 127 3.73 -1.23 -11.46
CA ILE A 127 2.93 -1.17 -12.68
C ILE A 127 1.47 -1.44 -12.34
N ASN A 128 1.18 -2.43 -11.49
CA ASN A 128 -0.18 -2.78 -11.08
C ASN A 128 -0.92 -1.58 -10.46
N ILE A 129 -0.28 -0.86 -9.53
CA ILE A 129 -0.89 0.31 -8.88
C ILE A 129 -1.36 1.33 -9.93
N PHE A 130 -0.49 1.69 -10.87
CA PHE A 130 -0.82 2.71 -11.86
C PHE A 130 -1.73 2.19 -12.98
N ASP A 131 -1.54 0.93 -13.39
CA ASP A 131 -2.36 0.31 -14.43
C ASP A 131 -3.80 0.07 -13.96
N ASP A 132 -4.01 -0.32 -12.69
CA ASP A 132 -5.34 -0.40 -12.07
C ASP A 132 -6.10 0.91 -12.22
N ILE A 133 -5.44 2.02 -11.95
CA ILE A 133 -6.06 3.35 -11.99
C ILE A 133 -6.49 3.73 -13.42
N GLN A 134 -5.62 3.56 -14.40
CA GLN A 134 -5.96 3.86 -15.79
C GLN A 134 -7.03 2.89 -16.31
N MET A 135 -6.93 1.61 -16.00
CA MET A 135 -7.86 0.58 -16.40
C MET A 135 -9.25 0.82 -15.78
N GLU A 136 -9.33 1.08 -14.48
CA GLU A 136 -10.62 1.40 -13.82
C GLU A 136 -11.25 2.69 -14.33
N MET A 137 -10.46 3.70 -14.66
CA MET A 137 -10.93 4.94 -15.27
C MET A 137 -11.59 4.65 -16.63
N HIS A 138 -10.93 3.88 -17.50
CA HIS A 138 -11.48 3.49 -18.79
C HIS A 138 -12.72 2.60 -18.65
N THR A 139 -12.64 1.58 -17.78
CA THR A 139 -13.75 0.68 -17.50
C THR A 139 -14.97 1.47 -17.00
N GLY A 140 -14.77 2.39 -16.06
CA GLY A 140 -15.84 3.21 -15.51
C GLY A 140 -16.39 4.25 -16.48
N THR A 141 -15.59 4.69 -17.46
CA THR A 141 -16.02 5.61 -18.53
C THR A 141 -16.88 4.89 -19.57
N ASP A 142 -16.46 3.71 -20.01
CA ASP A 142 -17.15 2.95 -21.05
C ASP A 142 -18.35 2.18 -20.51
N PHE A 143 -18.34 1.82 -19.21
CA PHE A 143 -19.38 1.01 -18.56
C PHE A 143 -19.81 1.64 -17.24
N LEU A 144 -20.86 2.49 -17.28
CA LEU A 144 -21.35 3.19 -16.09
C LEU A 144 -21.66 2.26 -14.92
N ARG A 145 -22.24 1.08 -15.20
CA ARG A 145 -22.54 0.09 -14.15
C ARG A 145 -21.29 -0.53 -13.54
N ALA A 146 -20.23 -0.68 -14.32
CA ALA A 146 -18.92 -1.13 -13.81
C ALA A 146 -18.31 -0.07 -12.88
N ARG A 147 -18.41 1.22 -13.23
CA ARG A 147 -17.98 2.33 -12.36
C ARG A 147 -18.59 2.24 -10.96
N GLU A 148 -19.92 2.02 -10.90
CA GLU A 148 -20.63 1.85 -9.62
C GLU A 148 -20.12 0.62 -8.86
N GLY A 149 -19.93 -0.51 -9.56
CA GLY A 149 -19.43 -1.75 -8.97
C GLY A 149 -18.00 -1.64 -8.45
N LEU A 150 -17.10 -0.97 -9.17
CA LEU A 150 -15.72 -0.71 -8.75
C LEU A 150 -15.69 0.19 -7.51
N ALA A 151 -16.51 1.24 -7.46
CA ALA A 151 -16.61 2.12 -6.30
C ALA A 151 -17.16 1.40 -5.06
N GLU A 152 -18.18 0.54 -5.22
CA GLU A 152 -18.74 -0.27 -4.13
C GLU A 152 -17.71 -1.30 -3.64
N MET A 153 -17.03 -2.00 -4.55
CA MET A 153 -15.93 -2.92 -4.23
C MET A 153 -14.88 -2.24 -3.37
N TYR A 154 -14.41 -1.07 -3.80
CA TYR A 154 -13.42 -0.30 -3.05
C TYR A 154 -13.92 0.07 -1.65
N THR A 155 -15.17 0.53 -1.54
CA THR A 155 -15.80 0.87 -0.25
C THR A 155 -15.85 -0.33 0.70
N ILE A 156 -16.28 -1.50 0.20
CA ILE A 156 -16.30 -2.74 0.98
C ILE A 156 -14.89 -3.16 1.40
N MET A 157 -13.92 -3.10 0.49
CA MET A 157 -12.53 -3.44 0.79
C MET A 157 -11.91 -2.52 1.85
N CYS A 158 -12.19 -1.20 1.79
CA CYS A 158 -11.77 -0.25 2.83
C CYS A 158 -12.39 -0.60 4.20
N ARG A 159 -13.71 -0.80 4.24
CA ARG A 159 -14.45 -1.15 5.47
C ARG A 159 -13.92 -2.43 6.11
N ASN A 160 -13.57 -3.42 5.30
CA ASN A 160 -13.03 -4.70 5.76
C ASN A 160 -11.51 -4.65 6.05
N GLY A 161 -10.89 -3.47 6.00
CA GLY A 161 -9.47 -3.28 6.30
C GLY A 161 -8.50 -3.82 5.25
N ARG A 162 -8.99 -4.24 4.07
CA ARG A 162 -8.13 -4.79 3.00
C ARG A 162 -7.35 -3.71 2.25
N MET A 163 -7.80 -2.46 2.30
CA MET A 163 -7.18 -1.31 1.65
C MET A 163 -6.38 -0.43 2.62
N THR A 164 -6.42 -0.75 3.89
CA THR A 164 -5.65 -0.07 4.93
C THR A 164 -4.96 -1.13 5.75
N ASN A 165 -3.65 -1.08 5.84
CA ASN A 165 -2.93 -1.95 6.76
C ASN A 165 -3.42 -1.67 8.17
N ASP A 166 -3.45 -2.69 9.02
CA ASP A 166 -3.75 -2.51 10.44
C ASP A 166 -2.68 -1.60 11.04
N ILE A 167 -3.00 -0.30 11.14
CA ILE A 167 -2.10 0.72 11.68
C ILE A 167 -1.70 0.47 13.15
N ASN A 168 -2.36 -0.48 13.80
CA ASN A 168 -2.06 -0.93 15.16
C ASN A 168 -1.42 -2.33 15.19
N GLY A 169 -1.21 -2.97 14.03
CA GLY A 169 -0.63 -4.30 13.92
C GLY A 169 0.88 -4.33 14.17
N VAL A 170 1.35 -5.41 14.78
CA VAL A 170 2.76 -5.61 15.15
C VAL A 170 3.65 -5.92 13.93
N ASN A 171 3.06 -6.31 12.79
CA ASN A 171 3.76 -6.73 11.57
C ASN A 171 3.34 -5.86 10.38
N GLN A 172 3.59 -4.57 10.44
CA GLN A 172 3.40 -3.71 9.28
C GLN A 172 4.57 -3.91 8.32
N ASN A 173 4.30 -4.51 7.16
CA ASN A 173 5.25 -4.48 6.07
C ASN A 173 5.30 -3.05 5.50
N PRO A 174 6.40 -2.32 5.63
CA PRO A 174 6.50 -0.95 5.12
C PRO A 174 6.24 -0.84 3.62
N VAL A 175 6.50 -1.93 2.91
CA VAL A 175 6.26 -2.09 1.48
C VAL A 175 4.79 -1.91 1.12
N ASP A 176 3.94 -2.68 1.79
CA ASP A 176 2.49 -2.64 1.54
C ASP A 176 1.91 -1.26 1.89
N PHE A 177 2.60 -0.54 2.79
CA PHE A 177 2.18 0.78 3.22
C PHE A 177 2.33 1.84 2.11
N ILE A 178 3.45 1.82 1.37
CA ILE A 178 3.70 2.74 0.25
C ILE A 178 2.70 2.43 -0.87
N ASP A 179 2.56 1.17 -1.24
CA ASP A 179 1.68 0.72 -2.30
C ASP A 179 0.22 1.10 -2.01
N MET A 180 -0.25 0.81 -0.78
CA MET A 180 -1.60 1.17 -0.34
C MET A 180 -1.81 2.68 -0.25
N TYR A 181 -0.80 3.44 0.18
CA TYR A 181 -0.89 4.89 0.22
C TYR A 181 -1.11 5.48 -1.17
N ILE A 182 -0.27 5.11 -2.14
CA ILE A 182 -0.36 5.59 -3.51
C ILE A 182 -1.70 5.20 -4.13
N LEU A 183 -2.08 3.91 -4.02
CA LEU A 183 -3.32 3.39 -4.58
C LEU A 183 -4.56 4.10 -4.01
N ASN A 184 -4.64 4.24 -2.69
CA ASN A 184 -5.76 4.92 -2.03
C ASN A 184 -5.83 6.41 -2.38
N LYS A 185 -4.68 7.11 -2.49
CA LYS A 185 -4.64 8.51 -2.92
C LYS A 185 -5.15 8.68 -4.36
N LEU A 186 -4.76 7.79 -5.26
CA LEU A 186 -5.22 7.82 -6.65
C LEU A 186 -6.70 7.45 -6.78
N ARG A 187 -7.17 6.46 -6.04
CA ARG A 187 -8.61 6.08 -6.03
C ARG A 187 -9.49 7.20 -5.49
N THR A 188 -9.13 7.79 -4.37
CA THR A 188 -9.92 8.88 -3.77
C THR A 188 -9.78 10.19 -4.52
N GLY A 189 -8.59 10.55 -4.97
CA GLY A 189 -8.31 11.81 -5.68
C GLY A 189 -8.71 11.77 -7.14
N TYR A 190 -8.16 10.84 -7.92
CA TYR A 190 -8.34 10.79 -9.38
C TYR A 190 -9.62 10.06 -9.80
N LEU A 191 -9.86 8.84 -9.28
CA LEU A 191 -11.08 8.09 -9.62
C LEU A 191 -12.31 8.59 -8.85
N GLN A 192 -12.13 9.44 -7.84
CA GLN A 192 -13.17 9.98 -6.97
C GLN A 192 -14.02 8.88 -6.30
N GLN A 193 -13.41 7.76 -5.99
CA GLN A 193 -14.03 6.69 -5.21
C GLN A 193 -13.97 7.08 -3.72
N VAL A 194 -15.10 7.02 -3.04
CA VAL A 194 -15.18 7.51 -1.63
C VAL A 194 -14.45 6.59 -0.66
N GLY A 195 -14.53 5.28 -0.86
CA GLY A 195 -14.01 4.29 0.07
C GLY A 195 -14.75 4.32 1.42
N ASP A 196 -14.01 4.14 2.50
CA ASP A 196 -14.50 4.30 3.88
C ASP A 196 -13.64 5.36 4.60
N PRO A 197 -14.15 6.60 4.77
CA PRO A 197 -13.40 7.69 5.38
C PRO A 197 -12.92 7.38 6.81
N GLU A 198 -13.72 6.65 7.61
CA GLU A 198 -13.36 6.29 8.98
C GLU A 198 -12.10 5.40 9.05
N LYS A 199 -11.81 4.68 7.97
CA LYS A 199 -10.60 3.85 7.84
C LYS A 199 -9.47 4.59 7.13
N LEU A 200 -9.78 5.36 6.09
CA LEU A 200 -8.79 6.01 5.23
C LEU A 200 -8.14 7.22 5.88
N GLU A 201 -8.90 8.05 6.63
CA GLU A 201 -8.32 9.24 7.27
C GLU A 201 -7.21 8.89 8.28
N PRO A 202 -7.42 7.96 9.25
CA PRO A 202 -6.35 7.54 10.15
C PRO A 202 -5.16 6.91 9.43
N PHE A 203 -5.42 6.17 8.34
CA PHE A 203 -4.37 5.59 7.51
C PHE A 203 -3.50 6.66 6.84
N PHE A 204 -4.10 7.68 6.22
CA PHE A 204 -3.36 8.78 5.60
C PHE A 204 -2.57 9.61 6.62
N ASP A 205 -3.12 9.86 7.80
CA ASP A 205 -2.43 10.56 8.88
C ASP A 205 -1.22 9.77 9.39
N HIS A 206 -1.35 8.46 9.50
CA HIS A 206 -0.27 7.58 9.89
C HIS A 206 0.81 7.52 8.81
N ALA A 207 0.43 7.37 7.54
CA ALA A 207 1.34 7.43 6.40
C ALA A 207 2.14 8.73 6.34
N ALA A 208 1.48 9.86 6.58
CA ALA A 208 2.14 11.16 6.61
C ALA A 208 3.23 11.26 7.67
N LYS A 209 3.05 10.59 8.81
CA LYS A 209 4.06 10.53 9.89
C LYS A 209 5.23 9.62 9.52
N ILE A 210 4.94 8.42 8.97
CA ILE A 210 5.99 7.46 8.57
C ILE A 210 6.84 8.03 7.45
N PHE A 211 6.22 8.58 6.41
CA PHE A 211 6.97 9.08 5.24
C PHE A 211 7.72 10.38 5.52
N GLY A 212 7.25 11.18 6.48
CA GLY A 212 7.93 12.42 6.84
C GLY A 212 8.31 13.28 5.62
N PRO A 213 9.61 13.66 5.47
CA PRO A 213 10.04 14.50 4.35
C PRO A 213 9.95 13.82 2.98
N VAL A 214 10.05 12.49 2.90
CA VAL A 214 9.97 11.78 1.60
C VAL A 214 8.54 11.75 1.05
N LYS A 215 7.55 12.06 1.89
CA LYS A 215 6.14 12.16 1.49
C LYS A 215 5.94 13.12 0.30
N THR A 216 6.64 14.25 0.29
CA THR A 216 6.54 15.24 -0.78
C THR A 216 6.94 14.67 -2.13
N ASP A 217 8.01 13.85 -2.16
CA ASP A 217 8.46 13.20 -3.38
C ASP A 217 7.48 12.13 -3.86
N ILE A 218 6.89 11.36 -2.93
CA ILE A 218 5.85 10.38 -3.24
C ILE A 218 4.60 11.07 -3.76
N ASP A 219 4.15 12.14 -3.09
CA ASP A 219 2.98 12.93 -3.52
C ASP A 219 3.18 13.55 -4.92
N ALA A 220 4.42 13.94 -5.28
CA ALA A 220 4.72 14.44 -6.62
C ALA A 220 4.53 13.35 -7.70
N VAL A 221 4.87 12.09 -7.41
CA VAL A 221 4.60 10.97 -8.33
C VAL A 221 3.09 10.71 -8.43
N ILE A 222 2.37 10.80 -7.31
CA ILE A 222 0.90 10.66 -7.30
C ILE A 222 0.24 11.77 -8.14
N GLU A 223 0.70 13.00 -8.01
CA GLU A 223 0.18 14.14 -8.79
C GLU A 223 0.43 13.95 -10.30
N GLU A 224 1.60 13.44 -10.68
CA GLU A 224 1.91 13.12 -12.07
C GLU A 224 1.05 11.97 -12.61
N ALA A 225 0.60 11.06 -11.76
CA ALA A 225 -0.28 9.96 -12.13
C ALA A 225 -1.73 10.43 -12.42
N ASN A 226 -2.09 11.66 -12.05
CA ASN A 226 -3.38 12.22 -12.41
C ASN A 226 -3.47 12.38 -13.94
N GLY A 227 -4.43 11.70 -14.55
CA GLY A 227 -4.61 11.72 -16.01
C GLY A 227 -3.89 10.59 -16.76
N ILE A 228 -3.33 9.62 -16.06
CA ILE A 228 -2.81 8.38 -16.66
C ILE A 228 -3.89 7.66 -17.47
N ASN A 229 -3.54 7.20 -18.68
CA ASN A 229 -4.53 6.63 -19.60
C ASN A 229 -4.04 5.43 -20.41
N SER A 230 -2.88 4.84 -20.07
CA SER A 230 -2.34 3.66 -20.76
C SER A 230 -1.34 2.90 -19.89
N THR A 231 -1.19 1.60 -20.15
CA THR A 231 -0.18 0.73 -19.52
C THR A 231 1.25 1.28 -19.72
N TYR A 232 1.54 1.91 -20.86
CA TYR A 232 2.87 2.49 -21.10
C TYR A 232 3.18 3.64 -20.14
N GLN A 233 2.21 4.50 -19.85
CA GLN A 233 2.37 5.55 -18.83
C GLN A 233 2.44 4.95 -17.42
N ALA A 234 1.69 3.89 -17.12
CA ALA A 234 1.81 3.14 -15.88
C ALA A 234 3.25 2.61 -15.68
N ILE A 235 3.83 2.02 -16.74
CA ILE A 235 5.21 1.53 -16.73
C ILE A 235 6.21 2.67 -16.50
N ASP A 236 6.03 3.82 -17.11
CA ASP A 236 6.95 4.95 -16.94
C ASP A 236 6.86 5.55 -15.53
N LEU A 237 5.67 5.65 -14.95
CA LEU A 237 5.47 6.05 -13.55
C LEU A 237 6.04 5.01 -12.57
N ALA A 238 5.87 3.73 -12.85
CA ALA A 238 6.43 2.64 -12.05
C ALA A 238 7.98 2.71 -12.01
N LYS A 239 8.63 2.95 -13.15
CA LYS A 239 10.09 3.16 -13.21
C LYS A 239 10.52 4.38 -12.41
N LYS A 240 9.75 5.46 -12.51
CA LYS A 240 10.02 6.71 -11.79
C LYS A 240 9.90 6.52 -10.29
N LEU A 241 8.84 5.86 -9.84
CA LEU A 241 8.65 5.50 -8.43
C LEU A 241 9.77 4.59 -7.94
N TYR A 242 10.14 3.57 -8.72
CA TYR A 242 11.25 2.68 -8.38
C TYR A 242 12.56 3.45 -8.18
N SER A 243 12.91 4.32 -9.13
CA SER A 243 14.14 5.14 -9.05
C SER A 243 14.08 6.15 -7.89
N LEU A 244 12.89 6.68 -7.59
CA LEU A 244 12.68 7.55 -6.43
C LEU A 244 12.99 6.80 -5.13
N ILE A 245 12.42 5.61 -4.95
CA ILE A 245 12.62 4.80 -3.75
C ILE A 245 14.10 4.41 -3.58
N GLU A 246 14.78 4.00 -4.67
CA GLU A 246 16.23 3.71 -4.61
C GLU A 246 17.03 4.94 -4.16
N ARG A 247 16.74 6.12 -4.71
CA ARG A 247 17.42 7.38 -4.30
C ARG A 247 17.17 7.70 -2.83
N LEU A 248 15.91 7.62 -2.37
CA LEU A 248 15.55 7.91 -0.98
C LEU A 248 16.23 6.96 0.01
N ARG A 249 16.34 5.68 -0.36
CA ARG A 249 17.11 4.69 0.42
C ARG A 249 18.58 5.08 0.54
N ASP A 250 19.21 5.44 -0.57
CA ASP A 250 20.62 5.77 -0.59
C ASP A 250 20.89 7.06 0.23
N GLU A 251 20.04 8.07 0.11
CA GLU A 251 20.08 9.30 0.92
C GLU A 251 19.90 9.02 2.43
N ALA A 252 19.00 8.11 2.79
CA ALA A 252 18.79 7.72 4.18
C ALA A 252 20.03 7.02 4.76
N ARG A 253 20.64 6.11 3.99
CA ARG A 253 21.88 5.42 4.40
C ARG A 253 23.08 6.38 4.56
N GLU A 254 23.24 7.34 3.65
CA GLU A 254 24.28 8.36 3.75
C GLU A 254 24.13 9.17 5.05
N LYS A 255 22.93 9.61 5.37
CA LYS A 255 22.65 10.36 6.59
C LYS A 255 22.89 9.55 7.86
N GLN A 256 22.50 8.27 7.86
CA GLN A 256 22.80 7.36 8.95
C GLN A 256 24.31 7.24 9.19
N GLN A 257 25.10 7.09 8.12
CA GLN A 257 26.57 7.00 8.21
C GLN A 257 27.22 8.31 8.72
N GLU A 258 26.76 9.46 8.26
CA GLU A 258 27.25 10.76 8.72
C GLU A 258 27.00 10.96 10.23
N GLN A 259 25.85 10.57 10.72
CA GLN A 259 25.50 10.66 12.14
C GLN A 259 26.32 9.71 13.01
N GLN A 260 26.57 8.47 12.56
CA GLN A 260 27.44 7.53 13.27
C GLN A 260 28.88 8.06 13.37
N GLN A 261 29.39 8.73 12.32
CA GLN A 261 30.72 9.34 12.33
C GLN A 261 30.79 10.54 13.29
N GLN A 262 29.75 11.36 13.37
CA GLN A 262 29.69 12.49 14.31
C GLN A 262 29.68 12.03 15.78
N GLN A 263 28.95 10.96 16.10
CA GLN A 263 28.94 10.40 17.45
C GLN A 263 30.28 9.78 17.86
N GLN A 264 31.08 9.29 16.92
CA GLN A 264 32.42 8.76 17.19
C GLN A 264 33.50 9.85 17.33
N GLN A 265 33.25 11.07 16.88
CA GLN A 265 34.19 12.19 16.96
C GLN A 265 34.04 13.07 18.21
N ASP A 266 33.06 12.80 19.08
CA ASP A 266 32.84 13.54 20.34
C ASP A 266 33.01 12.65 21.60
N PRO A 267 34.15 11.93 21.78
CA PRO A 267 34.40 11.14 22.99
C PRO A 267 34.98 11.95 24.15
N GLU A 268 35.17 13.29 24.03
CA GLU A 268 35.83 14.10 25.07
C GLU A 268 34.93 15.24 25.60
N ARG A 269 33.74 14.90 26.05
CA ARG A 269 32.96 15.84 26.86
C ARG A 269 32.20 15.05 27.94
N ASP A 270 32.93 14.78 29.02
CA ASP A 270 32.44 14.64 30.39
C ASP A 270 33.30 13.64 31.19
N THR A 271 34.51 14.07 31.55
CA THR A 271 35.16 13.61 32.79
C THR A 271 36.09 14.70 33.32
N ASP A 272 35.50 15.81 33.78
CA ASP A 272 36.11 16.64 34.79
C ASP A 272 34.99 17.12 35.72
N GLY A 273 34.76 16.36 36.74
CA GLY A 273 33.85 16.67 37.82
C GLY A 273 34.35 15.99 39.07
N ASP A 274 35.42 16.57 39.68
CA ASP A 274 35.86 16.28 41.04
C ASP A 274 34.65 16.32 42.00
N ALA A 275 34.42 15.24 42.68
CA ALA A 275 33.73 15.29 43.97
C ALA A 275 34.26 14.13 44.83
N GLU A 276 35.29 14.43 45.63
CA GLU A 276 35.59 13.72 46.85
C GLU A 276 34.40 13.83 47.79
N GLY A 277 33.94 12.70 48.32
CA GLY A 277 32.86 12.63 49.28
C GLY A 277 32.82 11.26 49.94
N GLU A 278 33.72 11.09 50.91
CA GLU A 278 33.65 9.98 51.89
C GLU A 278 32.33 10.09 52.66
N SER A 279 31.59 9.00 52.79
CA SER A 279 30.66 8.77 53.90
C SER A 279 30.37 7.30 54.03
N ASP A 280 30.97 6.74 55.09
CA ASP A 280 30.64 5.47 55.70
C ASP A 280 29.18 5.42 56.17
N GLY A 281 28.52 4.30 56.00
CA GLY A 281 27.17 4.12 56.55
C GLY A 281 26.63 2.71 56.34
N ASP A 282 27.03 1.79 57.18
CA ASP A 282 26.38 0.49 57.41
C ASP A 282 24.92 0.64 57.77
N ALA A 283 24.02 -0.13 57.14
CA ALA A 283 22.81 -0.65 57.77
C ALA A 283 22.19 -1.77 56.96
N GLU A 284 22.24 -2.95 57.52
CA GLU A 284 21.44 -4.13 57.16
C GLU A 284 19.95 -3.88 57.43
N GLY A 285 19.09 -4.53 56.67
CA GLY A 285 17.66 -4.57 56.98
C GLY A 285 16.76 -5.08 55.86
N GLU A 286 16.62 -6.38 55.75
CA GLU A 286 15.37 -6.96 55.25
C GLU A 286 14.26 -6.81 56.30
N PRO A 287 12.98 -6.74 55.97
CA PRO A 287 12.21 -7.96 55.76
C PRO A 287 11.06 -7.90 54.72
N GLU A 288 10.66 -9.08 54.39
CA GLU A 288 9.47 -9.51 53.68
C GLU A 288 8.15 -8.88 54.18
N SER A 289 7.17 -8.66 53.26
CA SER A 289 5.77 -8.98 53.56
C SER A 289 4.88 -8.93 52.34
N ASP A 290 4.18 -10.03 52.17
CA ASP A 290 3.00 -10.26 51.31
C ASP A 290 1.87 -9.25 51.60
N ALA A 291 1.10 -8.88 50.55
CA ALA A 291 -0.32 -8.58 50.72
C ALA A 291 -1.03 -8.61 49.34
N GLU A 292 -1.86 -9.61 49.21
CA GLU A 292 -2.95 -9.70 48.23
C GLU A 292 -3.99 -8.62 48.54
N GLY A 293 -4.65 -8.12 47.52
CA GLY A 293 -5.75 -7.16 47.66
C GLY A 293 -6.62 -7.09 46.41
N GLU A 294 -7.62 -7.96 46.36
CA GLU A 294 -8.78 -7.82 45.47
C GLU A 294 -9.61 -6.61 45.89
N SER A 295 -10.15 -5.90 44.90
CA SER A 295 -11.28 -4.99 45.15
C SER A 295 -12.09 -4.81 43.86
N ASP A 296 -13.25 -5.42 43.86
CA ASP A 296 -14.41 -5.14 43.06
C ASP A 296 -14.94 -3.74 43.31
N GLY A 297 -15.47 -3.09 42.29
CA GLY A 297 -16.14 -1.81 42.45
C GLY A 297 -16.99 -1.41 41.25
N ASP A 298 -18.24 -1.90 41.24
CA ASP A 298 -19.34 -1.41 40.44
C ASP A 298 -19.69 0.03 40.79
N ALA A 299 -19.94 0.87 39.79
CA ALA A 299 -20.80 2.04 39.96
C ALA A 299 -21.42 2.49 38.64
N GLU A 300 -22.71 2.24 38.52
CA GLU A 300 -23.64 2.85 37.58
C GLU A 300 -23.81 4.35 37.90
N GLY A 301 -23.98 5.17 36.86
CA GLY A 301 -24.33 6.58 37.02
C GLY A 301 -24.99 7.16 35.79
N GLN A 302 -26.32 7.11 35.76
CA GLN A 302 -27.18 7.86 34.82
C GLN A 302 -27.13 9.36 35.13
N SER A 303 -27.17 10.22 34.09
CA SER A 303 -27.64 11.60 34.22
C SER A 303 -28.15 12.11 32.88
N GLU A 304 -29.42 12.51 32.91
CA GLU A 304 -30.25 13.08 31.84
C GLU A 304 -29.85 14.53 31.51
N GLY A 305 -30.28 15.01 30.30
CA GLY A 305 -30.04 16.25 29.60
C GLY A 305 -30.46 17.57 30.29
N PRO A 306 -30.52 18.69 29.58
CA PRO A 306 -31.65 19.01 28.69
C PRO A 306 -31.34 19.84 27.42
N GLU A 307 -32.38 19.97 26.62
CA GLU A 307 -32.55 20.69 25.35
C GLU A 307 -32.28 22.20 25.44
N GLY A 308 -31.89 22.82 24.29
CA GLY A 308 -31.82 24.28 24.17
C GLY A 308 -31.58 24.78 22.75
N ASP A 309 -32.66 25.09 22.06
CA ASP A 309 -32.96 26.09 21.01
C ASP A 309 -31.90 26.66 20.07
N THR A 310 -32.22 26.62 18.77
CA THR A 310 -31.82 27.44 17.61
C THR A 310 -32.43 28.88 17.69
N PRO A 311 -32.20 29.81 16.69
CA PRO A 311 -31.22 29.93 15.58
C PRO A 311 -30.64 31.37 15.45
N ALA A 312 -29.57 31.58 14.66
CA ALA A 312 -29.40 32.89 14.01
C ALA A 312 -28.52 32.81 12.74
N SER A 313 -29.11 33.30 11.68
CA SER A 313 -28.58 33.63 10.38
C SER A 313 -27.38 34.58 10.40
N GLY A 314 -26.36 34.33 9.52
CA GLY A 314 -25.28 35.27 9.26
C GLY A 314 -24.76 35.11 7.84
N GLU A 315 -24.82 36.18 7.08
CA GLU A 315 -24.50 36.34 5.66
C GLU A 315 -23.02 36.11 5.30
N PRO A 316 -22.67 35.91 4.02
CA PRO A 316 -21.32 35.51 3.56
C PRO A 316 -20.41 36.75 3.42
N SER A 317 -19.21 36.64 4.02
CA SER A 317 -18.13 37.63 3.88
C SER A 317 -17.29 37.32 2.64
N LYS A 318 -16.98 38.39 1.89
CA LYS A 318 -16.17 38.43 0.64
C LYS A 318 -14.71 38.00 0.87
N PRO A 319 -14.01 37.56 -0.19
CA PRO A 319 -12.62 37.18 -0.12
C PRO A 319 -11.70 38.40 -0.01
N HIS A 320 -10.76 38.34 0.92
CA HIS A 320 -9.67 39.30 1.05
C HIS A 320 -8.47 38.83 0.22
N ASP A 321 -8.15 39.62 -0.83
CA ASP A 321 -6.87 39.59 -1.53
C ASP A 321 -5.75 39.99 -0.55
N THR A 322 -4.78 39.11 -0.37
CA THR A 322 -3.47 39.48 0.16
C THR A 322 -2.37 38.85 -0.69
N THR A 323 -1.93 39.63 -1.67
CA THR A 323 -0.59 39.53 -2.23
C THR A 323 0.41 39.78 -1.11
N SER A 324 1.24 38.78 -0.82
CA SER A 324 2.45 38.98 -0.03
C SER A 324 3.62 38.25 -0.66
N ALA A 325 4.60 39.06 -0.88
CA ALA A 325 5.89 38.89 -1.50
C ALA A 325 6.66 37.62 -1.09
N SER A 326 7.26 37.04 -2.10
CA SER A 326 8.39 36.11 -2.01
C SER A 326 9.50 36.66 -1.13
N ASN A 327 9.79 35.96 -0.04
CA ASN A 327 11.10 35.98 0.57
C ASN A 327 11.69 34.57 0.45
N SER A 328 12.61 34.44 -0.49
CA SER A 328 13.53 33.32 -0.59
C SER A 328 14.55 33.43 0.53
N ASP A 329 14.24 32.89 1.71
CA ASP A 329 15.25 32.57 2.69
C ASP A 329 15.74 31.15 2.42
N GLN A 330 16.97 31.06 1.91
CA GLN A 330 17.79 29.87 1.95
C GLN A 330 18.10 29.55 3.42
N THR A 331 17.20 28.87 4.10
CA THR A 331 17.55 28.19 5.35
C THR A 331 18.19 26.87 4.98
N SER A 332 19.51 26.78 5.18
CA SER A 332 20.26 25.53 5.26
C SER A 332 19.45 24.50 6.03
N GLY A 333 19.08 23.41 5.35
CA GLY A 333 18.17 22.40 5.85
C GLY A 333 18.66 21.80 7.16
N LYS A 334 18.03 22.15 8.25
CA LYS A 334 18.04 21.34 9.45
C LYS A 334 17.21 20.10 9.14
N SER A 335 17.85 18.94 9.18
CA SER A 335 17.15 17.66 9.13
C SER A 335 16.11 17.65 10.26
N TYR A 336 14.85 17.45 9.92
CA TYR A 336 13.75 17.35 10.90
C TYR A 336 13.67 15.96 11.54
N PHE A 337 14.55 15.03 11.15
CA PHE A 337 14.60 13.67 11.65
C PHE A 337 15.72 13.48 12.68
N SER A 338 15.40 12.74 13.74
CA SER A 338 16.39 12.21 14.67
C SER A 338 17.23 11.10 14.00
N PRO A 339 18.39 10.73 14.57
CA PRO A 339 19.18 9.60 14.09
C PRO A 339 18.37 8.28 13.98
N GLU A 340 17.53 8.01 14.98
CA GLU A 340 16.72 6.80 15.04
C GLU A 340 15.62 6.81 13.96
N GLU A 341 15.08 7.99 13.62
CA GLU A 341 14.09 8.12 12.54
C GLU A 341 14.72 7.91 11.16
N TRP A 342 15.98 8.35 10.95
CA TRP A 342 16.70 8.06 9.70
C TRP A 342 17.06 6.58 9.57
N GLU A 343 17.46 5.91 10.67
CA GLU A 343 17.71 4.48 10.70
C GLU A 343 16.44 3.69 10.37
N ALA A 344 15.34 4.03 11.03
CA ALA A 344 14.05 3.39 10.76
C ALA A 344 13.58 3.59 9.31
N LEU A 345 13.81 4.77 8.72
CA LEU A 345 13.48 5.03 7.33
C LEU A 345 14.39 4.23 6.37
N ALA A 346 15.69 4.17 6.63
CA ALA A 346 16.63 3.40 5.81
C ALA A 346 16.27 1.91 5.83
N ASP A 347 16.03 1.34 7.02
CA ASP A 347 15.63 -0.06 7.19
C ASP A 347 14.29 -0.35 6.49
N MET A 348 13.34 0.58 6.59
CA MET A 348 12.06 0.49 5.89
C MET A 348 12.27 0.43 4.37
N LEU A 349 13.07 1.33 3.81
CA LEU A 349 13.30 1.40 2.37
C LEU A 349 14.14 0.22 1.87
N ASP A 350 15.06 -0.29 2.69
CA ASP A 350 15.81 -1.52 2.40
C ASP A 350 14.87 -2.74 2.37
N ALA A 351 14.04 -2.90 3.40
CA ALA A 351 13.03 -3.97 3.43
C ALA A 351 12.09 -3.87 2.23
N PHE A 352 11.76 -2.65 1.80
CA PHE A 352 10.92 -2.39 0.64
C PHE A 352 11.58 -2.85 -0.67
N LEU A 353 12.86 -2.54 -0.88
CA LEU A 353 13.57 -2.88 -2.12
C LEU A 353 14.11 -4.32 -2.13
N ASP A 354 14.50 -4.82 -0.97
CA ASP A 354 15.15 -6.13 -0.81
C ASP A 354 14.21 -7.22 -0.30
N SER A 355 12.90 -6.92 -0.11
CA SER A 355 11.95 -7.89 0.41
C SER A 355 11.95 -9.14 -0.47
N GLN A 356 12.47 -10.23 0.10
CA GLN A 356 12.53 -11.56 -0.53
C GLN A 356 11.20 -12.31 -0.42
N GLU A 357 10.21 -11.74 0.24
CA GLU A 357 8.86 -12.27 0.23
C GLU A 357 8.24 -12.03 -1.14
N ILE A 358 8.63 -12.91 -2.05
CA ILE A 358 7.88 -13.12 -3.28
C ILE A 358 6.48 -13.52 -2.83
N SER A 359 5.49 -12.69 -3.12
CA SER A 359 4.12 -13.02 -2.74
C SER A 359 3.82 -14.40 -3.31
N LYS A 360 3.18 -15.25 -2.51
CA LYS A 360 2.82 -16.60 -2.92
C LYS A 360 1.97 -16.57 -4.21
N ASP A 361 1.21 -15.51 -4.40
CA ASP A 361 0.36 -15.27 -5.56
C ASP A 361 1.17 -15.01 -6.84
N TYR A 362 2.33 -14.34 -6.74
CA TYR A 362 3.24 -14.19 -7.87
C TYR A 362 3.92 -15.52 -8.21
N HIS A 363 4.33 -16.30 -7.20
CA HIS A 363 4.85 -17.66 -7.43
C HIS A 363 3.82 -18.56 -8.07
N ASP A 364 2.57 -18.49 -7.63
CA ASP A 364 1.49 -19.31 -8.18
C ASP A 364 1.10 -18.83 -9.58
N SER A 365 1.17 -17.53 -9.89
CA SER A 365 0.97 -17.00 -11.26
C SER A 365 2.13 -17.32 -12.19
N VAL A 366 3.38 -17.25 -11.74
CA VAL A 366 4.57 -17.65 -12.52
C VAL A 366 4.63 -19.17 -12.67
N ALA A 367 4.30 -19.95 -11.63
CA ALA A 367 4.24 -21.41 -11.70
C ALA A 367 3.11 -21.90 -12.62
N ALA A 368 1.97 -21.20 -12.66
CA ALA A 368 0.87 -21.50 -13.60
C ALA A 368 1.23 -21.21 -15.06
N VAL A 369 2.23 -20.37 -15.31
CA VAL A 369 2.76 -20.06 -16.67
C VAL A 369 3.79 -21.10 -17.13
N ILE A 370 4.45 -21.79 -16.19
CA ILE A 370 5.54 -22.75 -16.47
C ILE A 370 5.05 -24.21 -16.57
N THR A 371 3.85 -24.53 -16.08
CA THR A 371 3.20 -25.85 -16.22
C THR A 371 2.09 -25.86 -17.26
#